data_ce5efbb50b5b6aa44ac4f2674ba91929
#
_entry.id   ce5efbb50b5b6aa44ac4f2674ba91929
#
_cell.length_a   1.000
_cell.length_b   1.000
_cell.length_c   1.000
_cell.angle_alpha   90.00
_cell.angle_beta   90.00
_cell.angle_gamma   90.00
#
_symmetry.space_group_name_H-M   'P 1'
#
loop_
_entity.id
_entity.type
_entity.pdbx_description
1 polymer ?
#
loop_
_entity_poly.entity_id
_entity_poly.type
_entity_poly.pdbx_seq_one_letter_code
_entity_poly.pdbx_strand_id
1 'polypeptide(L)'
;MSSLYHPTVARLTYRALLGRRRALILFTLPGLLLIISLAVRLLTGADDDTADAILGGFAMATMVPLIGVIAGTGAIGPEIDDGSVIYLLAKPVKRPTIIVTKLIVAIGVTVAFSAIPTLLAGFVLNGNANQLAVGYAVAAAVASVAYSAVFLLLGTVTRHAVIAGLVYALVWETFFGSLVAGARKLSVQQWALALAQKVADGDVITSDVGLTTGVILLLAVTVAATWYAGRKLRTLTLAGEE
;
A
#
# COMPACT_ATOMS: atom_id res chain seq x y z
N MET A 1 26.66 -15.51 6.09
CA MET A 1 25.68 -14.88 5.17
C MET A 1 24.61 -14.23 6.03
N SER A 2 24.51 -12.89 6.04
CA SER A 2 23.47 -12.18 6.79
C SER A 2 22.15 -12.31 6.03
N SER A 3 21.24 -13.11 6.54
CA SER A 3 19.90 -13.24 5.94
C SER A 3 19.20 -11.89 6.04
N LEU A 4 18.69 -11.38 4.90
CA LEU A 4 17.88 -10.16 4.81
C LEU A 4 16.50 -10.33 5.46
N TYR A 5 16.14 -11.53 5.85
CA TYR A 5 14.87 -11.93 6.43
C TYR A 5 15.05 -12.63 7.77
N HIS A 6 14.26 -12.26 8.78
CA HIS A 6 14.28 -12.87 10.11
C HIS A 6 12.89 -13.41 10.48
N PRO A 7 12.70 -14.74 10.58
CA PRO A 7 11.37 -15.34 10.72
C PRO A 7 10.63 -14.94 12.00
N THR A 8 11.36 -14.76 13.11
CA THR A 8 10.75 -14.32 14.38
C THR A 8 10.19 -12.90 14.28
N VAL A 9 10.93 -11.97 13.64
CA VAL A 9 10.49 -10.60 13.43
C VAL A 9 9.25 -10.60 12.52
N ALA A 10 9.27 -11.38 11.44
CA ALA A 10 8.13 -11.51 10.53
C ALA A 10 6.88 -12.01 11.25
N ARG A 11 6.99 -13.07 12.07
CA ARG A 11 5.87 -13.63 12.83
C ARG A 11 5.26 -12.62 13.81
N LEU A 12 6.12 -11.87 14.51
CA LEU A 12 5.67 -10.83 15.45
C LEU A 12 4.95 -9.70 14.71
N THR A 13 5.52 -9.21 13.61
CA THR A 13 4.91 -8.16 12.78
C THR A 13 3.57 -8.62 12.20
N TYR A 14 3.49 -9.83 11.66
CA TYR A 14 2.26 -10.40 11.15
C TYR A 14 1.16 -10.48 12.22
N ARG A 15 1.49 -10.96 13.43
CA ARG A 15 0.54 -10.99 14.55
C ARG A 15 0.12 -9.60 15.01
N ALA A 16 1.03 -8.61 14.97
CA ALA A 16 0.71 -7.22 15.31
C ALA A 16 -0.24 -6.59 14.30
N LEU A 17 -0.05 -6.86 12.99
CA LEU A 17 -0.89 -6.33 11.91
C LEU A 17 -2.27 -6.99 11.89
N LEU A 18 -2.36 -8.30 12.11
CA LEU A 18 -3.62 -9.06 12.13
C LEU A 18 -4.24 -9.19 13.54
N GLY A 19 -3.80 -8.38 14.50
CA GLY A 19 -4.45 -8.29 15.80
C GLY A 19 -5.92 -7.88 15.65
N ARG A 20 -6.79 -8.42 16.53
CA ARG A 20 -8.27 -8.41 16.41
C ARG A 20 -8.88 -7.08 15.92
N ARG A 21 -8.45 -5.95 16.47
CA ARG A 21 -9.00 -4.62 16.09
C ARG A 21 -8.54 -4.16 14.70
N ARG A 22 -7.27 -4.39 14.37
CA ARG A 22 -6.70 -4.00 13.06
C ARG A 22 -7.20 -4.91 11.95
N ALA A 23 -7.33 -6.21 12.22
CA ALA A 23 -7.91 -7.15 11.28
C ALA A 23 -9.32 -6.73 10.85
N LEU A 24 -10.17 -6.30 11.77
CA LEU A 24 -11.52 -5.81 11.43
C LEU A 24 -11.47 -4.66 10.42
N ILE A 25 -10.60 -3.67 10.61
CA ILE A 25 -10.47 -2.53 9.69
C ILE A 25 -9.93 -3.00 8.33
N LEU A 26 -8.94 -3.91 8.34
CA LEU A 26 -8.39 -4.49 7.10
C LEU A 26 -9.42 -5.26 6.28
N PHE A 27 -10.40 -5.91 6.92
CA PHE A 27 -11.49 -6.60 6.22
C PHE A 27 -12.64 -5.69 5.81
N THR A 28 -12.85 -4.56 6.50
CA THR A 28 -13.99 -3.67 6.24
C THR A 28 -13.91 -3.04 4.85
N LEU A 29 -12.76 -2.49 4.46
CA LEU A 29 -12.60 -1.83 3.15
C LEU A 29 -12.75 -2.80 1.97
N PRO A 30 -12.06 -3.96 1.95
CA PRO A 30 -12.29 -4.97 0.92
C PRO A 30 -13.72 -5.51 0.90
N GLY A 31 -14.31 -5.72 2.07
CA GLY A 31 -15.70 -6.16 2.19
C GLY A 31 -16.68 -5.14 1.59
N LEU A 32 -16.44 -3.85 1.87
CA LEU A 32 -17.22 -2.76 1.29
C LEU A 32 -17.07 -2.70 -0.23
N LEU A 33 -15.85 -2.84 -0.76
CA LEU A 33 -15.62 -2.91 -2.21
C LEU A 33 -16.43 -4.04 -2.85
N LEU A 34 -16.40 -5.23 -2.29
CA LEU A 34 -17.12 -6.39 -2.84
C LEU A 34 -18.64 -6.20 -2.76
N ILE A 35 -19.15 -5.63 -1.67
CA ILE A 35 -20.58 -5.32 -1.52
C ILE A 35 -21.02 -4.29 -2.56
N ILE A 36 -20.26 -3.21 -2.71
CA ILE A 36 -20.54 -2.17 -3.72
C ILE A 36 -20.52 -2.79 -5.14
N SER A 37 -19.49 -3.57 -5.44
CA SER A 37 -19.35 -4.22 -6.75
C SER A 37 -20.53 -5.14 -7.05
N LEU A 38 -20.96 -5.94 -6.08
CA LEU A 38 -22.11 -6.81 -6.23
C LEU A 38 -23.43 -6.00 -6.40
N ALA A 39 -23.64 -4.99 -5.59
CA ALA A 39 -24.82 -4.13 -5.66
C ALA A 39 -24.91 -3.42 -7.03
N VAL A 40 -23.81 -2.85 -7.49
CA VAL A 40 -23.75 -2.19 -8.81
C VAL A 40 -24.01 -3.19 -9.93
N ARG A 41 -23.39 -4.36 -9.88
CA ARG A 41 -23.62 -5.43 -10.88
C ARG A 41 -25.08 -5.82 -10.98
N LEU A 42 -25.80 -5.90 -9.85
CA LEU A 42 -27.21 -6.28 -9.82
C LEU A 42 -28.14 -5.15 -10.31
N LEU A 43 -27.73 -3.89 -10.14
CA LEU A 43 -28.55 -2.72 -10.48
C LEU A 43 -28.33 -2.23 -11.91
N THR A 44 -27.08 -2.21 -12.39
CA THR A 44 -26.70 -1.62 -13.68
C THR A 44 -26.26 -2.65 -14.73
N GLY A 45 -25.99 -3.89 -14.32
CA GLY A 45 -25.44 -4.92 -15.20
C GLY A 45 -23.92 -4.81 -15.38
N ALA A 46 -23.39 -5.45 -16.43
CA ALA A 46 -21.96 -5.37 -16.76
C ALA A 46 -21.72 -4.11 -17.61
N ASP A 47 -20.86 -3.24 -17.12
CA ASP A 47 -20.47 -2.01 -17.81
C ASP A 47 -19.02 -1.66 -17.46
N ASP A 48 -18.19 -1.42 -18.47
CA ASP A 48 -16.77 -1.16 -18.31
C ASP A 48 -16.51 0.21 -17.66
N ASP A 49 -17.28 1.23 -18.03
CA ASP A 49 -17.12 2.59 -17.48
C ASP A 49 -17.44 2.62 -15.98
N THR A 50 -18.50 1.90 -15.58
CA THR A 50 -18.88 1.78 -14.17
C THR A 50 -17.84 0.95 -13.39
N ALA A 51 -17.31 -0.11 -13.99
CA ALA A 51 -16.27 -0.92 -13.39
C ALA A 51 -14.97 -0.12 -13.21
N ASP A 52 -14.56 0.67 -14.23
CA ASP A 52 -13.40 1.56 -14.16
C ASP A 52 -13.57 2.62 -13.05
N ALA A 53 -14.74 3.26 -12.97
CA ALA A 53 -15.03 4.25 -11.92
C ALA A 53 -14.92 3.67 -10.51
N ILE A 54 -15.40 2.44 -10.27
CA ILE A 54 -15.33 1.80 -8.95
C ILE A 54 -13.91 1.31 -8.64
N LEU A 55 -13.26 0.63 -9.58
CA LEU A 55 -11.92 0.10 -9.36
C LEU A 55 -10.87 1.21 -9.31
N GLY A 56 -10.96 2.22 -10.16
CA GLY A 56 -10.07 3.39 -10.15
C GLY A 56 -10.33 4.31 -8.96
N GLY A 57 -11.59 4.69 -8.73
CA GLY A 57 -11.97 5.65 -7.70
C GLY A 57 -11.95 5.06 -6.30
N PHE A 58 -12.67 3.95 -6.06
CA PHE A 58 -12.72 3.39 -4.71
C PHE A 58 -11.53 2.46 -4.40
N ALA A 59 -11.24 1.46 -5.28
CA ALA A 59 -10.18 0.53 -4.96
C ALA A 59 -8.80 1.20 -4.99
N MET A 60 -8.42 1.84 -6.10
CA MET A 60 -7.07 2.40 -6.27
C MET A 60 -6.86 3.71 -5.51
N ALA A 61 -7.80 4.65 -5.58
CA ALA A 61 -7.63 5.97 -4.96
C ALA A 61 -7.88 5.98 -3.45
N THR A 62 -8.65 5.03 -2.91
CA THR A 62 -9.05 5.04 -1.51
C THR A 62 -8.59 3.79 -0.75
N MET A 63 -9.01 2.61 -1.18
CA MET A 63 -8.77 1.37 -0.43
C MET A 63 -7.27 1.01 -0.37
N VAL A 64 -6.57 1.00 -1.49
CA VAL A 64 -5.16 0.58 -1.55
C VAL A 64 -4.26 1.47 -0.67
N PRO A 65 -4.29 2.82 -0.77
CA PRO A 65 -3.49 3.66 0.10
C PRO A 65 -3.89 3.56 1.57
N LEU A 66 -5.20 3.43 1.92
CA LEU A 66 -5.63 3.27 3.31
C LEU A 66 -5.17 1.95 3.93
N ILE A 67 -5.23 0.84 3.20
CA ILE A 67 -4.67 -0.45 3.65
C ILE A 67 -3.15 -0.31 3.80
N GLY A 68 -2.48 0.38 2.88
CA GLY A 68 -1.06 0.71 2.97
C GLY A 68 -0.71 1.50 4.24
N VAL A 69 -1.52 2.51 4.61
CA VAL A 69 -1.36 3.26 5.88
C VAL A 69 -1.42 2.30 7.07
N ILE A 70 -2.46 1.48 7.15
CA ILE A 70 -2.66 0.56 8.29
C ILE A 70 -1.52 -0.46 8.40
N ALA A 71 -1.13 -1.07 7.29
CA ALA A 71 -0.09 -2.09 7.26
C ALA A 71 1.31 -1.50 7.42
N GLY A 72 1.63 -0.42 6.66
CA GLY A 72 2.95 0.21 6.68
C GLY A 72 3.26 0.85 8.02
N THR A 73 2.40 1.75 8.52
CA THR A 73 2.60 2.38 9.83
C THR A 73 2.48 1.37 10.97
N GLY A 74 1.56 0.41 10.85
CA GLY A 74 1.32 -0.63 11.83
C GLY A 74 2.46 -1.63 11.99
N ALA A 75 3.34 -1.74 10.99
CA ALA A 75 4.46 -2.68 11.04
C ALA A 75 5.56 -2.27 12.03
N ILE A 76 5.72 -0.98 12.33
CA ILE A 76 6.78 -0.49 13.22
C ILE A 76 6.30 0.57 14.21
N GLY A 77 5.27 1.36 13.86
CA GLY A 77 4.79 2.48 14.68
C GLY A 77 4.52 2.11 16.14
N PRO A 78 3.76 1.05 16.43
CA PRO A 78 3.48 0.66 17.81
C PRO A 78 4.73 0.40 18.65
N GLU A 79 5.74 -0.23 18.06
CA GLU A 79 6.99 -0.53 18.79
C GLU A 79 7.80 0.73 19.11
N ILE A 80 7.67 1.76 18.26
CA ILE A 80 8.29 3.07 18.49
C ILE A 80 7.50 3.86 19.54
N ASP A 81 6.16 3.85 19.45
CA ASP A 81 5.27 4.57 20.36
C ASP A 81 5.37 4.04 21.80
N ASP A 82 5.44 2.70 21.95
CA ASP A 82 5.54 2.01 23.24
C ASP A 82 7.00 1.96 23.78
N GLY A 83 7.98 2.46 23.02
CA GLY A 83 9.41 2.36 23.37
C GLY A 83 9.98 0.94 23.29
N SER A 84 9.18 -0.04 22.93
CA SER A 84 9.61 -1.46 22.86
C SER A 84 10.60 -1.75 21.74
N VAL A 85 10.79 -0.82 20.83
CA VAL A 85 11.83 -0.87 19.78
C VAL A 85 13.23 -1.09 20.37
N ILE A 86 13.52 -0.62 21.57
CA ILE A 86 14.80 -0.81 22.28
C ILE A 86 15.09 -2.31 22.50
N TYR A 87 14.08 -3.09 22.90
CA TYR A 87 14.23 -4.55 23.08
C TYR A 87 14.47 -5.28 21.76
N LEU A 88 13.91 -4.77 20.66
CA LEU A 88 14.15 -5.30 19.32
C LEU A 88 15.59 -5.02 18.86
N LEU A 89 16.11 -3.85 19.19
CA LEU A 89 17.44 -3.38 18.82
C LEU A 89 18.54 -3.95 19.70
N ALA A 90 18.23 -4.42 20.92
CA ALA A 90 19.16 -5.11 21.81
C ALA A 90 19.52 -6.54 21.31
N LYS A 91 18.74 -7.11 20.39
CA LYS A 91 19.06 -8.41 19.80
C LYS A 91 20.17 -8.27 18.73
N PRO A 92 21.04 -9.28 18.54
CA PRO A 92 22.13 -9.26 17.56
C PRO A 92 21.61 -9.40 16.10
N VAL A 93 20.58 -8.63 15.74
CA VAL A 93 19.99 -8.60 14.39
C VAL A 93 20.35 -7.28 13.72
N LYS A 94 20.87 -7.35 12.49
CA LYS A 94 21.20 -6.14 11.74
C LYS A 94 19.94 -5.28 11.49
N ARG A 95 20.00 -3.99 11.76
CA ARG A 95 18.87 -3.04 11.61
C ARG A 95 18.24 -3.02 10.22
N PRO A 96 19.01 -3.08 9.10
CA PRO A 96 18.43 -3.22 7.78
C PRO A 96 17.57 -4.49 7.62
N THR A 97 17.99 -5.61 8.24
CA THR A 97 17.24 -6.87 8.23
C THR A 97 15.88 -6.71 8.91
N ILE A 98 15.81 -5.94 10.01
CA ILE A 98 14.54 -5.65 10.70
C ILE A 98 13.59 -4.89 9.77
N ILE A 99 14.06 -3.78 9.16
CA ILE A 99 13.24 -2.96 8.27
C ILE A 99 12.78 -3.75 7.05
N VAL A 100 13.68 -4.48 6.38
CA VAL A 100 13.34 -5.29 5.20
C VAL A 100 12.33 -6.38 5.56
N THR A 101 12.51 -7.07 6.70
CA THR A 101 11.56 -8.10 7.16
C THR A 101 10.18 -7.51 7.42
N LYS A 102 10.10 -6.36 8.10
CA LYS A 102 8.84 -5.67 8.38
C LYS A 102 8.16 -5.17 7.10
N LEU A 103 8.95 -4.65 6.17
CA LEU A 103 8.45 -4.22 4.85
C LEU A 103 7.86 -5.40 4.07
N ILE A 104 8.55 -6.54 4.02
CA ILE A 104 8.05 -7.74 3.32
C ILE A 104 6.70 -8.18 3.91
N VAL A 105 6.56 -8.17 5.23
CA VAL A 105 5.30 -8.52 5.89
C VAL A 105 4.21 -7.48 5.58
N ALA A 106 4.54 -6.19 5.64
CA ALA A 106 3.60 -5.12 5.30
C ALA A 106 3.12 -5.23 3.85
N ILE A 107 4.04 -5.45 2.89
CA ILE A 107 3.72 -5.69 1.48
C ILE A 107 2.79 -6.89 1.34
N GLY A 108 3.12 -8.02 1.98
CA GLY A 108 2.28 -9.24 1.90
C GLY A 108 0.87 -9.00 2.39
N VAL A 109 0.70 -8.29 3.51
CA VAL A 109 -0.62 -7.91 4.04
C VAL A 109 -1.33 -6.94 3.10
N THR A 110 -0.64 -5.87 2.65
CA THR A 110 -1.25 -4.87 1.76
C THR A 110 -1.68 -5.50 0.43
N VAL A 111 -0.85 -6.30 -0.20
CA VAL A 111 -1.19 -7.02 -1.45
C VAL A 111 -2.38 -7.95 -1.22
N ALA A 112 -2.39 -8.74 -0.16
CA ALA A 112 -3.48 -9.67 0.11
C ALA A 112 -4.83 -8.97 0.32
N PHE A 113 -4.83 -7.83 1.03
CA PHE A 113 -6.06 -7.08 1.32
C PHE A 113 -6.42 -6.01 0.28
N SER A 114 -5.56 -5.76 -0.72
CA SER A 114 -5.82 -4.82 -1.81
C SER A 114 -5.99 -5.54 -3.15
N ALA A 115 -4.96 -6.23 -3.63
CA ALA A 115 -4.96 -6.79 -4.98
C ALA A 115 -5.97 -7.93 -5.15
N ILE A 116 -6.09 -8.82 -4.15
CA ILE A 116 -7.04 -9.94 -4.23
C ILE A 116 -8.49 -9.43 -4.25
N PRO A 117 -8.93 -8.54 -3.33
CA PRO A 117 -10.29 -7.99 -3.40
C PRO A 117 -10.55 -7.16 -4.65
N THR A 118 -9.56 -6.41 -5.15
CA THR A 118 -9.69 -5.66 -6.40
C THR A 118 -9.92 -6.59 -7.60
N LEU A 119 -9.16 -7.69 -7.66
CA LEU A 119 -9.35 -8.73 -8.67
C LEU A 119 -10.77 -9.31 -8.61
N LEU A 120 -11.21 -9.73 -7.42
CA LEU A 120 -12.55 -10.31 -7.23
C LEU A 120 -13.66 -9.32 -7.57
N ALA A 121 -13.51 -8.05 -7.16
CA ALA A 121 -14.45 -6.98 -7.48
C ALA A 121 -14.57 -6.75 -8.99
N GLY A 122 -13.44 -6.73 -9.70
CA GLY A 122 -13.42 -6.61 -11.15
C GLY A 122 -14.13 -7.79 -11.85
N PHE A 123 -13.89 -9.01 -11.40
CA PHE A 123 -14.62 -10.18 -11.91
C PHE A 123 -16.13 -10.11 -11.64
N VAL A 124 -16.53 -9.59 -10.48
CA VAL A 124 -17.95 -9.39 -10.15
C VAL A 124 -18.56 -8.33 -11.06
N LEU A 125 -17.87 -7.21 -11.31
CA LEU A 125 -18.38 -6.07 -12.07
C LEU A 125 -18.60 -6.38 -13.55
N ASN A 126 -17.56 -6.89 -14.25
CA ASN A 126 -17.65 -7.09 -15.70
C ASN A 126 -17.10 -8.44 -16.22
N GLY A 127 -16.75 -9.40 -15.32
CA GLY A 127 -16.23 -10.71 -15.71
C GLY A 127 -14.85 -10.68 -16.38
N ASN A 128 -14.06 -9.64 -16.08
CA ASN A 128 -12.72 -9.37 -16.67
C ASN A 128 -12.77 -9.05 -18.18
N ALA A 129 -13.83 -8.44 -18.67
CA ALA A 129 -13.83 -7.89 -20.02
C ALA A 129 -12.65 -6.91 -20.17
N ASN A 130 -12.03 -6.87 -21.33
CA ASN A 130 -10.86 -6.05 -21.64
C ASN A 130 -9.69 -6.20 -20.62
N GLN A 131 -9.59 -7.32 -19.91
CA GLN A 131 -8.63 -7.58 -18.84
C GLN A 131 -8.61 -6.52 -17.72
N LEU A 132 -9.72 -5.83 -17.51
CA LEU A 132 -9.85 -4.74 -16.56
C LEU A 132 -9.57 -5.18 -15.12
N ALA A 133 -10.15 -6.32 -14.71
CA ALA A 133 -9.94 -6.86 -13.36
C ALA A 133 -8.47 -7.19 -13.07
N VAL A 134 -7.81 -7.83 -14.04
CA VAL A 134 -6.39 -8.18 -13.93
C VAL A 134 -5.52 -6.93 -13.95
N GLY A 135 -5.81 -5.96 -14.82
CA GLY A 135 -5.10 -4.67 -14.90
C GLY A 135 -5.10 -3.94 -13.55
N TYR A 136 -6.29 -3.77 -12.96
CA TYR A 136 -6.43 -3.12 -11.65
C TYR A 136 -5.81 -3.92 -10.50
N ALA A 137 -5.88 -5.25 -10.54
CA ALA A 137 -5.22 -6.07 -9.52
C ALA A 137 -3.69 -5.95 -9.58
N VAL A 138 -3.11 -5.90 -10.79
CA VAL A 138 -1.67 -5.64 -10.97
C VAL A 138 -1.30 -4.25 -10.46
N ALA A 139 -2.07 -3.22 -10.81
CA ALA A 139 -1.86 -1.88 -10.27
C ALA A 139 -1.92 -1.86 -8.74
N ALA A 140 -2.94 -2.49 -8.15
CA ALA A 140 -3.08 -2.58 -6.70
C ALA A 140 -1.91 -3.31 -6.03
N ALA A 141 -1.42 -4.40 -6.64
CA ALA A 141 -0.26 -5.13 -6.12
C ALA A 141 1.02 -4.28 -6.13
N VAL A 142 1.28 -3.59 -7.24
CA VAL A 142 2.49 -2.75 -7.38
C VAL A 142 2.40 -1.50 -6.51
N ALA A 143 1.25 -0.82 -6.48
CA ALA A 143 1.01 0.31 -5.58
C ALA A 143 1.19 -0.09 -4.11
N SER A 144 0.74 -1.29 -3.72
CA SER A 144 0.90 -1.84 -2.36
C SER A 144 2.37 -1.90 -1.93
N VAL A 145 3.30 -2.20 -2.84
CA VAL A 145 4.74 -2.22 -2.55
C VAL A 145 5.23 -0.81 -2.19
N ALA A 146 4.92 0.18 -3.02
CA ALA A 146 5.34 1.55 -2.81
C ALA A 146 4.70 2.17 -1.55
N TYR A 147 3.38 2.03 -1.38
CA TYR A 147 2.68 2.53 -0.18
C TYR A 147 3.19 1.88 1.10
N SER A 148 3.43 0.56 1.10
CA SER A 148 4.01 -0.12 2.28
C SER A 148 5.37 0.47 2.67
N ALA A 149 6.22 0.79 1.71
CA ALA A 149 7.53 1.39 1.96
C ALA A 149 7.41 2.84 2.48
N VAL A 150 6.55 3.67 1.86
CA VAL A 150 6.32 5.06 2.27
C VAL A 150 5.72 5.12 3.68
N PHE A 151 4.71 4.32 3.97
CA PHE A 151 4.05 4.35 5.27
C PHE A 151 4.85 3.65 6.37
N LEU A 152 5.69 2.66 6.04
CA LEU A 152 6.70 2.14 6.96
C LEU A 152 7.70 3.25 7.33
N LEU A 153 8.17 4.02 6.35
CA LEU A 153 9.03 5.18 6.61
C LEU A 153 8.35 6.19 7.53
N LEU A 154 7.09 6.57 7.24
CA LEU A 154 6.34 7.47 8.13
C LEU A 154 6.26 6.91 9.55
N GLY A 155 6.03 5.60 9.71
CA GLY A 155 6.04 4.93 11.01
C GLY A 155 7.38 5.01 11.75
N THR A 156 8.51 5.19 11.03
CA THR A 156 9.83 5.35 11.66
C THR A 156 10.21 6.80 11.95
N VAL A 157 9.60 7.76 11.25
CA VAL A 157 9.98 9.19 11.31
C VAL A 157 9.11 9.99 12.27
N THR A 158 7.83 9.67 12.36
CA THR A 158 6.86 10.45 13.16
C THR A 158 6.04 9.58 14.09
N ARG A 159 5.75 10.09 15.30
CA ARG A 159 4.84 9.46 16.27
C ARG A 159 3.37 9.49 15.81
N HIS A 160 3.01 10.42 14.93
CA HIS A 160 1.66 10.53 14.36
C HIS A 160 1.58 9.95 12.94
N ALA A 161 2.26 8.84 12.70
CA ALA A 161 2.41 8.23 11.38
C ALA A 161 1.08 7.89 10.71
N VAL A 162 0.09 7.42 11.48
CA VAL A 162 -1.25 7.10 10.96
C VAL A 162 -1.94 8.38 10.46
N ILE A 163 -1.90 9.47 11.24
CA ILE A 163 -2.52 10.74 10.85
C ILE A 163 -1.83 11.30 9.61
N ALA A 164 -0.49 11.33 9.60
CA ALA A 164 0.27 11.80 8.44
C ALA A 164 0.00 10.94 7.20
N GLY A 165 -0.11 9.62 7.37
CA GLY A 165 -0.45 8.69 6.30
C GLY A 165 -1.86 8.89 5.76
N LEU A 166 -2.85 9.13 6.64
CA LEU A 166 -4.23 9.43 6.24
C LEU A 166 -4.32 10.77 5.50
N VAL A 167 -3.63 11.79 5.97
CA VAL A 167 -3.55 13.09 5.26
C VAL A 167 -2.94 12.90 3.87
N TYR A 168 -1.83 12.16 3.77
CA TYR A 168 -1.24 11.85 2.46
C TYR A 168 -2.23 11.09 1.56
N ALA A 169 -2.83 10.00 2.06
CA ALA A 169 -3.72 9.17 1.27
C ALA A 169 -4.98 9.92 0.81
N LEU A 170 -5.64 10.66 1.71
CA LEU A 170 -6.89 11.34 1.39
C LEU A 170 -6.68 12.69 0.69
N VAL A 171 -5.70 13.48 1.15
CA VAL A 171 -5.49 14.82 0.59
C VAL A 171 -4.66 14.77 -0.69
N TRP A 172 -3.51 14.07 -0.66
CA TRP A 172 -2.60 14.03 -1.80
C TRP A 172 -3.11 13.12 -2.92
N GLU A 173 -3.44 11.87 -2.63
CA GLU A 173 -3.84 10.90 -3.66
C GLU A 173 -5.25 11.18 -4.20
N THR A 174 -6.22 11.48 -3.33
CA THR A 174 -7.60 11.65 -3.76
C THR A 174 -7.90 13.09 -4.18
N PHE A 175 -7.54 14.09 -3.35
CA PHE A 175 -7.95 15.47 -3.58
C PHE A 175 -7.04 16.20 -4.59
N PHE A 176 -5.73 16.25 -4.35
CA PHE A 176 -4.81 16.90 -5.28
C PHE A 176 -4.69 16.16 -6.61
N GLY A 177 -4.75 14.83 -6.59
CA GLY A 177 -4.77 14.01 -7.80
C GLY A 177 -5.97 14.28 -8.70
N SER A 178 -7.11 14.72 -8.17
CA SER A 178 -8.30 15.05 -8.97
C SER A 178 -8.31 16.49 -9.48
N LEU A 179 -7.78 17.47 -8.73
CA LEU A 179 -7.91 18.90 -9.01
C LEU A 179 -6.75 19.49 -9.82
N VAL A 180 -5.55 18.95 -9.69
CA VAL A 180 -4.34 19.53 -10.30
C VAL A 180 -3.70 18.51 -11.25
N ALA A 181 -3.84 18.73 -12.56
CA ALA A 181 -3.30 17.83 -13.59
C ALA A 181 -1.78 17.55 -13.44
N GLY A 182 -0.99 18.52 -12.97
CA GLY A 182 0.43 18.34 -12.70
C GLY A 182 0.74 17.47 -11.47
N ALA A 183 -0.12 17.50 -10.45
CA ALA A 183 0.05 16.73 -9.23
C ALA A 183 -0.25 15.23 -9.45
N ARG A 184 -1.10 14.88 -10.40
CA ARG A 184 -1.36 13.48 -10.79
C ARG A 184 -0.08 12.74 -11.13
N LYS A 185 0.86 13.38 -11.83
CA LYS A 185 2.14 12.78 -12.22
C LYS A 185 3.04 12.40 -11.03
N LEU A 186 2.75 12.91 -9.83
CA LEU A 186 3.46 12.60 -8.58
C LEU A 186 2.70 11.63 -7.69
N SER A 187 1.60 11.05 -8.17
CA SER A 187 0.78 10.08 -7.43
C SER A 187 1.28 8.66 -7.66
N VAL A 188 1.43 7.90 -6.57
CA VAL A 188 1.76 6.47 -6.61
C VAL A 188 0.69 5.68 -7.37
N GLN A 189 -0.58 6.09 -7.24
CA GLN A 189 -1.69 5.50 -7.98
C GLN A 189 -1.45 5.62 -9.49
N GLN A 190 -1.11 6.80 -10.00
CA GLN A 190 -0.88 7.01 -11.43
C GLN A 190 0.31 6.22 -11.97
N TRP A 191 1.37 6.08 -11.18
CA TRP A 191 2.50 5.24 -11.57
C TRP A 191 2.11 3.75 -11.66
N ALA A 192 1.25 3.29 -10.78
CA ALA A 192 0.74 1.92 -10.81
C ALA A 192 -0.25 1.70 -11.96
N LEU A 193 -1.12 2.68 -12.25
CA LEU A 193 -2.04 2.63 -13.39
C LEU A 193 -1.31 2.59 -14.73
N ALA A 194 -0.11 3.19 -14.83
CA ALA A 194 0.72 3.06 -16.04
C ALA A 194 1.12 1.60 -16.36
N LEU A 195 1.23 0.74 -15.34
CA LEU A 195 1.45 -0.70 -15.55
C LEU A 195 0.13 -1.39 -15.92
N ALA A 196 -0.97 -1.03 -15.27
CA ALA A 196 -2.30 -1.59 -15.57
C ALA A 196 -2.71 -1.32 -17.02
N GLN A 197 -2.44 -0.13 -17.53
CA GLN A 197 -2.69 0.26 -18.93
C GLN A 197 -2.00 -0.65 -19.96
N LYS A 198 -0.92 -1.33 -19.57
CA LYS A 198 -0.23 -2.30 -20.43
C LYS A 198 -0.79 -3.72 -20.32
N VAL A 199 -1.54 -3.99 -19.28
CA VAL A 199 -2.18 -5.29 -19.03
C VAL A 199 -3.60 -5.31 -19.59
N ALA A 200 -4.32 -4.20 -19.42
CA ALA A 200 -5.68 -4.05 -19.93
C ALA A 200 -5.68 -3.86 -21.44
N ASP A 201 -6.68 -4.42 -22.10
CA ASP A 201 -6.95 -4.22 -23.51
C ASP A 201 -7.88 -3.01 -23.69
N GLY A 202 -7.71 -2.24 -24.79
CA GLY A 202 -8.70 -1.27 -25.27
C GLY A 202 -8.75 0.07 -24.51
N ASP A 203 -7.65 0.71 -24.18
CA ASP A 203 -7.57 2.09 -23.61
C ASP A 203 -8.57 2.46 -22.50
N VAL A 204 -9.17 1.45 -21.83
CA VAL A 204 -10.12 1.64 -20.74
C VAL A 204 -9.41 2.21 -19.52
N ILE A 205 -8.22 1.66 -19.18
CA ILE A 205 -7.39 2.20 -18.10
C ILE A 205 -6.44 3.24 -18.68
N THR A 206 -6.54 4.47 -18.18
CA THR A 206 -5.67 5.57 -18.62
C THR A 206 -4.76 6.04 -17.49
N SER A 207 -3.52 6.38 -17.81
CA SER A 207 -2.55 6.99 -16.89
C SER A 207 -1.93 8.23 -17.50
N ASP A 208 -1.76 9.28 -16.68
CA ASP A 208 -1.07 10.52 -17.06
C ASP A 208 0.46 10.37 -17.13
N VAL A 209 0.98 9.17 -16.79
CA VAL A 209 2.41 8.87 -16.70
C VAL A 209 2.75 7.70 -17.62
N GLY A 210 3.83 7.84 -18.39
CA GLY A 210 4.31 6.73 -19.21
C GLY A 210 4.85 5.56 -18.39
N LEU A 211 4.73 4.34 -18.92
CA LEU A 211 5.14 3.09 -18.25
C LEU A 211 6.57 3.16 -17.65
N THR A 212 7.54 3.57 -18.45
CA THR A 212 8.96 3.65 -18.02
C THR A 212 9.13 4.59 -16.83
N THR A 213 8.50 5.76 -16.89
CA THR A 213 8.54 6.76 -15.81
C THR A 213 7.84 6.21 -14.55
N GLY A 214 6.67 5.59 -14.71
CA GLY A 214 5.93 4.98 -13.59
C GLY A 214 6.77 3.92 -12.87
N VAL A 215 7.38 2.99 -13.61
CA VAL A 215 8.23 1.94 -13.03
C VAL A 215 9.45 2.53 -12.30
N ILE A 216 10.15 3.50 -12.93
CA ILE A 216 11.31 4.14 -12.31
C ILE A 216 10.92 4.84 -11.01
N LEU A 217 9.81 5.59 -10.99
CA LEU A 217 9.36 6.31 -9.80
C LEU A 217 8.90 5.37 -8.69
N LEU A 218 8.18 4.29 -9.01
CA LEU A 218 7.80 3.25 -8.05
C LEU A 218 9.02 2.59 -7.38
N LEU A 219 10.02 2.23 -8.17
CA LEU A 219 11.27 1.66 -7.67
C LEU A 219 12.06 2.68 -6.84
N ALA A 220 12.21 3.90 -7.34
CA ALA A 220 12.94 4.97 -6.65
C ALA A 220 12.32 5.29 -5.28
N VAL A 221 10.99 5.45 -5.21
CA VAL A 221 10.29 5.73 -3.94
C VAL A 221 10.41 4.55 -2.98
N THR A 222 10.21 3.32 -3.46
CA THR A 222 10.31 2.12 -2.62
C THR A 222 11.71 1.94 -2.03
N VAL A 223 12.75 2.08 -2.86
CA VAL A 223 14.15 1.96 -2.41
C VAL A 223 14.54 3.11 -1.49
N ALA A 224 14.21 4.35 -1.86
CA ALA A 224 14.53 5.53 -1.06
C ALA A 224 13.85 5.49 0.31
N ALA A 225 12.54 5.16 0.37
CA ALA A 225 11.79 5.05 1.61
C ALA A 225 12.36 3.96 2.52
N THR A 226 12.66 2.78 1.96
CA THR A 226 13.23 1.66 2.71
C THR A 226 14.61 1.99 3.26
N TRP A 227 15.46 2.60 2.43
CA TRP A 227 16.81 3.00 2.83
C TRP A 227 16.79 4.07 3.93
N TYR A 228 15.94 5.09 3.78
CA TYR A 228 15.82 6.17 4.77
C TYR A 228 15.23 5.65 6.10
N ALA A 229 14.23 4.77 6.06
CA ALA A 229 13.71 4.09 7.25
C ALA A 229 14.81 3.32 7.98
N GLY A 230 15.66 2.60 7.24
CA GLY A 230 16.81 1.89 7.79
C GLY A 230 17.86 2.82 8.42
N ARG A 231 18.10 4.00 7.83
CA ARG A 231 18.99 5.02 8.41
C ARG A 231 18.40 5.63 9.68
N LYS A 232 17.13 6.01 9.64
CA LYS A 232 16.44 6.62 10.79
C LYS A 232 16.44 5.68 11.99
N LEU A 233 16.22 4.38 11.78
CA LEU A 233 16.27 3.39 12.86
C LEU A 233 17.66 3.30 13.54
N ARG A 234 18.73 3.69 12.84
CA ARG A 234 20.09 3.74 13.44
C ARG A 234 20.25 4.94 14.38
N THR A 235 19.60 6.06 14.12
CA THR A 235 19.73 7.28 14.93
C THR A 235 18.90 7.22 16.21
N LEU A 236 17.82 6.43 16.24
CA LEU A 236 16.95 6.29 17.43
C LEU A 236 17.63 5.65 18.64
N THR A 237 18.72 4.89 18.44
CA THR A 237 19.47 4.24 19.54
C THR A 237 20.51 5.14 20.19
N LEU A 238 20.95 6.20 19.52
CA LEU A 238 21.98 7.09 20.05
C LEU A 238 21.41 8.15 21.00
N ALA A 239 20.11 8.39 20.96
CA ALA A 239 19.41 9.35 21.81
C ALA A 239 18.92 8.79 23.17
N GLY A 240 19.12 7.50 23.42
CA GLY A 240 18.73 6.82 24.67
C GLY A 240 19.92 6.50 25.59
N GLU A 241 21.13 6.93 25.25
CA GLU A 241 22.35 6.69 26.03
C GLU A 241 22.92 7.99 26.68
N GLU A 242 22.11 9.10 26.72
CA GLU A 242 22.45 10.31 27.46
C GLU A 242 21.69 10.37 28.79
#